data_8379d1eb5c0b8de5d9ec384900b60f40
#
_entry.id   8379d1eb5c0b8de5d9ec384900b60f40
#
_cell.length_a   1.000
_cell.length_b   1.000
_cell.length_c   1.000
_cell.angle_alpha   90.00
_cell.angle_beta   90.00
_cell.angle_gamma   90.00
#
_symmetry.space_group_name_H-M   'P 1'
#
loop_
_entity.id
_entity.type
_entity.pdbx_description
1 polymer ?
#
loop_
_entity_poly.entity_id
_entity_poly.type
_entity_poly.pdbx_seq_one_letter_code
_entity_poly.pdbx_strand_id
1 'polypeptide(L)'
;MSPLVVLKLGQGNCETGLPGITVQLWQDGAQVPVQYGGSLPPAPELPQLYRHWKALYEALPQNPVGLRSATRSSIEFEPESLTNVSRADFREVCNELGVQINRWLNSGGFRNIDQQLRTQLNADESTRFIIETDDLLLQKLPWHLWKFLEHHNKAEVALSPPEYGQVNRPSSSTYARRMRILVILGYSDGINVQPDRLILEDADAETVVLKEPTRSKLNTYLWDKQGWDIFFFAGHSISDGEGHVGKLLLNADERLSVEQLKHALRASIQHGLKLAIFNSCDGLGLARNLADLNLPQLIVMREPVVDQVAQTFLQNFLREFSDGEPFYTAVRHAREQLQGIEGKFPCASWLPVIFQNPTEVPITWGKVGLTQEANRWRSSSPPAPKYKPLPKKVKSLKQRNILLTSVLVTLPIVLVRALGLLQSLELPAYDHLMSSRP
;
A
#
# COMPACT_ATOMS: atom_id res chain seq x y z
N MET A 1 3.47 -14.72 -13.39
CA MET A 1 3.28 -13.80 -12.22
C MET A 1 1.80 -13.82 -11.86
N SER A 2 1.45 -13.68 -10.59
CA SER A 2 0.04 -13.58 -10.20
C SER A 2 -0.60 -12.31 -10.79
N PRO A 3 -1.89 -12.35 -11.18
CA PRO A 3 -2.63 -11.18 -11.62
C PRO A 3 -2.55 -10.04 -10.61
N LEU A 4 -2.52 -8.81 -11.12
CA LEU A 4 -2.52 -7.60 -10.32
C LEU A 4 -3.73 -6.73 -10.70
N VAL A 5 -4.54 -6.41 -9.71
CA VAL A 5 -5.63 -5.43 -9.83
C VAL A 5 -5.23 -4.17 -9.09
N VAL A 6 -5.21 -3.04 -9.78
CA VAL A 6 -5.03 -1.72 -9.17
C VAL A 6 -6.34 -0.96 -9.26
N LEU A 7 -6.99 -0.80 -8.11
CA LEU A 7 -8.24 -0.05 -7.96
C LEU A 7 -7.91 1.37 -7.51
N LYS A 8 -7.93 2.31 -8.45
CA LYS A 8 -7.70 3.73 -8.21
C LYS A 8 -9.01 4.40 -7.85
N LEU A 9 -9.14 4.87 -6.61
CA LEU A 9 -10.38 5.49 -6.13
C LEU A 9 -10.55 6.92 -6.64
N GLY A 10 -9.46 7.58 -7.05
CA GLY A 10 -9.51 8.93 -7.61
C GLY A 10 -9.85 10.00 -6.58
N GLN A 11 -10.46 11.07 -7.06
CA GLN A 11 -10.89 12.20 -6.22
C GLN A 11 -12.24 11.91 -5.55
N GLY A 12 -12.42 12.44 -4.34
CA GLY A 12 -13.64 12.28 -3.54
C GLY A 12 -13.40 11.50 -2.26
N ASN A 13 -14.46 11.28 -1.51
CA ASN A 13 -14.45 10.57 -0.22
C ASN A 13 -15.81 9.90 0.01
N CYS A 14 -16.01 9.31 1.19
CA CYS A 14 -17.28 8.69 1.54
C CYS A 14 -18.45 9.69 1.61
N GLU A 15 -18.22 10.97 1.89
CA GLU A 15 -19.28 11.97 2.00
C GLU A 15 -19.73 12.48 0.63
N THR A 16 -18.81 12.69 -0.29
CA THR A 16 -19.06 13.26 -1.63
C THR A 16 -19.28 12.19 -2.69
N GLY A 17 -18.91 10.94 -2.40
CA GLY A 17 -18.79 9.86 -3.36
C GLY A 17 -17.47 9.89 -4.13
N LEU A 18 -17.25 8.88 -4.97
CA LEU A 18 -16.06 8.68 -5.80
C LEU A 18 -16.50 8.62 -7.27
N PRO A 19 -16.51 9.75 -8.00
CA PRO A 19 -17.11 9.82 -9.34
C PRO A 19 -16.23 9.20 -10.44
N GLY A 20 -14.93 9.04 -10.19
CA GLY A 20 -13.95 8.64 -11.21
C GLY A 20 -13.07 7.47 -10.76
N ILE A 21 -13.67 6.31 -10.48
CA ILE A 21 -12.91 5.09 -10.16
C ILE A 21 -12.37 4.47 -11.44
N THR A 22 -11.11 4.05 -11.38
CA THR A 22 -10.46 3.30 -12.47
C THR A 22 -9.86 2.01 -11.92
N VAL A 23 -10.14 0.90 -12.60
CA VAL A 23 -9.52 -0.40 -12.31
C VAL A 23 -8.60 -0.77 -13.44
N GLN A 24 -7.36 -1.12 -13.12
CA GLN A 24 -6.39 -1.68 -14.04
C GLN A 24 -6.12 -3.13 -13.67
N LEU A 25 -6.37 -4.04 -14.60
CA LEU A 25 -6.11 -5.47 -14.45
C LEU A 25 -4.90 -5.87 -15.29
N TRP A 26 -3.83 -6.26 -14.64
CA TRP A 26 -2.62 -6.82 -15.21
C TRP A 26 -2.69 -8.34 -15.12
N GLN A 27 -2.87 -9.02 -16.26
CA GLN A 27 -2.83 -10.48 -16.36
C GLN A 27 -1.39 -10.97 -16.57
N ASP A 28 -1.14 -12.24 -16.28
CA ASP A 28 0.19 -12.81 -16.47
C ASP A 28 0.65 -12.70 -17.94
N GLY A 29 1.86 -12.18 -18.13
CA GLY A 29 2.44 -11.97 -19.46
C GLY A 29 1.90 -10.77 -20.24
N ALA A 30 0.88 -10.04 -19.75
CA ALA A 30 0.36 -8.86 -20.41
C ALA A 30 1.32 -7.66 -20.24
N GLN A 31 1.60 -6.96 -21.36
CA GLN A 31 2.43 -5.75 -21.35
C GLN A 31 1.63 -4.49 -20.97
N VAL A 32 0.32 -4.52 -21.12
CA VAL A 32 -0.60 -3.42 -20.81
C VAL A 32 -1.80 -3.96 -20.02
N PRO A 33 -2.36 -3.17 -19.10
CA PRO A 33 -3.53 -3.59 -18.35
C PRO A 33 -4.81 -3.46 -19.16
N VAL A 34 -5.79 -4.30 -18.84
CA VAL A 34 -7.19 -4.01 -19.18
C VAL A 34 -7.70 -2.99 -18.17
N GLN A 35 -8.46 -1.99 -18.64
CA GLN A 35 -8.94 -0.92 -17.79
C GLN A 35 -10.47 -0.82 -17.83
N TYR A 36 -11.06 -0.66 -16.63
CA TYR A 36 -12.49 -0.42 -16.44
C TYR A 36 -12.70 0.87 -15.67
N GLY A 37 -13.78 1.59 -15.96
CA GLY A 37 -14.20 2.78 -15.24
C GLY A 37 -15.48 2.54 -14.45
N GLY A 38 -15.65 3.30 -13.38
CA GLY A 38 -16.85 3.25 -12.55
C GLY A 38 -16.94 4.41 -11.58
N SER A 39 -17.89 4.32 -10.65
CA SER A 39 -18.08 5.30 -9.59
C SER A 39 -18.69 4.65 -8.35
N LEU A 40 -18.52 5.28 -7.20
CA LEU A 40 -19.19 4.93 -5.97
C LEU A 40 -20.00 6.14 -5.47
N PRO A 41 -21.28 5.95 -5.08
CA PRO A 41 -22.09 7.03 -4.55
C PRO A 41 -21.60 7.50 -3.18
N PRO A 42 -22.06 8.66 -2.68
CA PRO A 42 -21.87 9.02 -1.30
C PRO A 42 -22.36 7.92 -0.33
N ALA A 43 -21.61 7.70 0.74
CA ALA A 43 -21.93 6.75 1.81
C ALA A 43 -21.49 7.34 3.17
N PRO A 44 -22.13 8.44 3.63
CA PRO A 44 -21.74 9.16 4.84
C PRO A 44 -21.91 8.33 6.12
N GLU A 45 -22.64 7.23 6.05
CA GLU A 45 -22.79 6.26 7.12
C GLU A 45 -21.50 5.48 7.41
N LEU A 46 -20.65 5.21 6.41
CA LEU A 46 -19.40 4.46 6.60
C LEU A 46 -18.43 5.16 7.55
N PRO A 47 -18.15 6.47 7.42
CA PRO A 47 -17.35 7.22 8.40
C PRO A 47 -17.88 7.13 9.82
N GLN A 48 -19.21 7.21 9.97
CA GLN A 48 -19.88 7.19 11.28
C GLN A 48 -19.76 5.79 11.91
N LEU A 49 -20.03 4.75 11.15
CA LEU A 49 -19.91 3.36 11.59
C LEU A 49 -18.45 3.02 11.94
N TYR A 50 -17.47 3.46 11.14
CA TYR A 50 -16.07 3.22 11.46
C TYR A 50 -15.65 3.90 12.76
N ARG A 51 -16.05 5.17 12.98
CA ARG A 51 -15.78 5.88 14.24
C ARG A 51 -16.44 5.19 15.42
N HIS A 52 -17.69 4.73 15.26
CA HIS A 52 -18.39 3.99 16.30
C HIS A 52 -17.71 2.65 16.61
N TRP A 53 -17.37 1.89 15.57
CA TRP A 53 -16.58 0.66 15.71
C TRP A 53 -15.27 0.91 16.46
N LYS A 54 -14.53 1.97 16.10
CA LYS A 54 -13.26 2.32 16.73
C LYS A 54 -13.44 2.67 18.21
N ALA A 55 -14.43 3.48 18.54
CA ALA A 55 -14.72 3.86 19.94
C ALA A 55 -15.06 2.62 20.79
N LEU A 56 -15.87 1.71 20.26
CA LEU A 56 -16.20 0.45 20.94
C LEU A 56 -14.97 -0.46 21.05
N TYR A 57 -14.14 -0.56 20.00
CA TYR A 57 -12.91 -1.34 19.99
C TYR A 57 -11.92 -0.87 21.07
N GLU A 58 -11.75 0.44 21.21
CA GLU A 58 -10.89 1.05 22.23
C GLU A 58 -11.46 0.90 23.65
N ALA A 59 -12.79 0.87 23.78
CA ALA A 59 -13.49 0.69 25.06
C ALA A 59 -13.61 -0.78 25.51
N LEU A 60 -13.37 -1.76 24.61
CA LEU A 60 -13.36 -3.15 25.00
C LEU A 60 -12.32 -3.38 26.11
N PRO A 61 -12.63 -4.18 27.14
CA PRO A 61 -11.68 -4.52 28.21
C PRO A 61 -10.58 -5.41 27.63
N GLN A 62 -9.74 -4.79 26.81
CA GLN A 62 -8.47 -5.36 26.39
C GLN A 62 -7.54 -5.21 27.59
N ASN A 63 -6.84 -6.27 27.91
CA ASN A 63 -5.94 -6.32 29.06
C ASN A 63 -5.09 -5.02 29.09
N PRO A 64 -5.18 -4.17 30.11
CA PRO A 64 -4.53 -2.85 30.10
C PRO A 64 -3.00 -2.94 30.04
N VAL A 65 -2.46 -4.12 30.27
CA VAL A 65 -1.05 -4.48 30.12
C VAL A 65 -0.87 -5.13 28.76
N GLY A 66 -0.17 -4.46 27.83
CA GLY A 66 0.17 -5.02 26.52
C GLY A 66 -0.40 -4.33 25.29
N LEU A 67 -1.04 -3.17 25.44
CA LEU A 67 -1.36 -2.31 24.27
C LEU A 67 -0.08 -1.58 23.82
N ARG A 68 0.31 -1.77 22.56
CA ARG A 68 1.53 -1.18 21.99
C ARG A 68 1.39 0.32 21.70
N SER A 69 0.47 1.03 22.40
CA SER A 69 0.28 2.47 22.29
C SER A 69 0.93 3.22 23.45
N ALA A 70 1.78 4.19 23.13
CA ALA A 70 2.34 5.11 24.11
C ALA A 70 1.35 6.22 24.53
N THR A 71 0.22 6.37 23.84
CA THR A 71 -0.80 7.35 24.17
C THR A 71 -1.80 6.81 25.19
N ARG A 72 -1.32 6.53 26.41
CA ARG A 72 -2.12 6.68 27.62
C ARG A 72 -2.11 8.14 28.09
N SER A 73 -2.17 9.12 27.19
CA SER A 73 -2.39 10.49 27.58
C SER A 73 -3.89 10.69 27.74
N SER A 74 -4.35 10.64 28.99
CA SER A 74 -5.24 11.61 29.63
C SER A 74 -6.18 12.36 28.68
N ILE A 75 -6.95 11.68 27.87
CA ILE A 75 -8.31 12.10 27.68
C ILE A 75 -9.02 11.43 28.85
N GLU A 76 -9.18 12.16 29.94
CA GLU A 76 -10.17 11.91 30.97
C GLU A 76 -11.53 11.99 30.27
N PHE A 77 -11.91 10.91 29.59
CA PHE A 77 -13.32 10.61 29.42
C PHE A 77 -13.77 10.17 30.81
N GLU A 78 -14.73 10.89 31.33
CA GLU A 78 -15.37 10.49 32.59
C GLU A 78 -15.79 9.02 32.42
N PRO A 79 -15.31 8.11 33.31
CA PRO A 79 -15.50 6.67 33.12
C PRO A 79 -16.96 6.22 33.32
N GLU A 80 -17.87 7.12 33.59
CA GLU A 80 -19.26 6.79 33.94
C GLU A 80 -20.19 6.48 32.76
N SER A 81 -19.81 6.80 31.51
CA SER A 81 -20.69 6.59 30.34
C SER A 81 -20.40 5.36 29.47
N LEU A 82 -19.27 4.66 29.68
CA LEU A 82 -18.82 3.55 28.81
C LEU A 82 -18.57 2.22 29.57
N THR A 83 -19.01 2.07 30.78
CA THR A 83 -18.71 0.91 31.63
C THR A 83 -19.38 -0.41 31.25
N ASN A 84 -20.22 -0.47 30.22
CA ASN A 84 -20.90 -1.67 29.77
C ASN A 84 -20.98 -1.82 28.24
N VAL A 85 -19.83 -1.68 27.53
CA VAL A 85 -19.81 -2.08 26.11
C VAL A 85 -20.04 -3.59 26.05
N SER A 86 -21.25 -3.95 25.63
CA SER A 86 -21.60 -5.34 25.40
C SER A 86 -20.82 -5.86 24.17
N ARG A 87 -20.25 -7.05 24.28
CA ARG A 87 -19.67 -7.76 23.12
C ARG A 87 -20.71 -8.00 22.02
N ALA A 88 -22.00 -7.99 22.38
CA ALA A 88 -23.11 -8.09 21.42
C ALA A 88 -23.19 -6.83 20.58
N ASP A 89 -23.17 -5.64 21.21
CA ASP A 89 -23.21 -4.34 20.51
C ASP A 89 -22.02 -4.17 19.58
N PHE A 90 -20.83 -4.58 20.04
CA PHE A 90 -19.64 -4.55 19.19
C PHE A 90 -19.77 -5.45 17.95
N ARG A 91 -20.30 -6.67 18.09
CA ARG A 91 -20.55 -7.58 16.96
C ARG A 91 -21.58 -7.02 15.99
N GLU A 92 -22.61 -6.36 16.49
CA GLU A 92 -23.63 -5.72 15.67
C GLU A 92 -23.02 -4.64 14.79
N VAL A 93 -22.19 -3.76 15.35
CA VAL A 93 -21.48 -2.71 14.59
C VAL A 93 -20.49 -3.32 13.57
N CYS A 94 -19.79 -4.39 13.91
CA CYS A 94 -18.94 -5.12 12.97
C CYS A 94 -19.74 -5.66 11.78
N ASN A 95 -20.89 -6.29 12.05
CA ASN A 95 -21.77 -6.82 11.01
C ASN A 95 -22.34 -5.71 10.13
N GLU A 96 -22.81 -4.63 10.76
CA GLU A 96 -23.36 -3.48 10.03
C GLU A 96 -22.31 -2.83 9.12
N LEU A 97 -21.09 -2.64 9.61
CA LEU A 97 -20.01 -2.09 8.80
C LEU A 97 -19.72 -2.99 7.57
N GLY A 98 -19.70 -4.31 7.75
CA GLY A 98 -19.55 -5.26 6.66
C GLY A 98 -20.71 -5.20 5.65
N VAL A 99 -21.94 -5.09 6.13
CA VAL A 99 -23.14 -4.96 5.29
C VAL A 99 -23.09 -3.66 4.48
N GLN A 100 -22.76 -2.55 5.11
CA GLN A 100 -22.73 -1.24 4.45
C GLN A 100 -21.60 -1.12 3.43
N ILE A 101 -20.39 -1.64 3.72
CA ILE A 101 -19.30 -1.73 2.74
C ILE A 101 -19.78 -2.51 1.51
N ASN A 102 -20.39 -3.67 1.69
CA ASN A 102 -20.85 -4.49 0.56
C ASN A 102 -22.02 -3.87 -0.20
N ARG A 103 -22.93 -3.15 0.48
CA ARG A 103 -23.98 -2.39 -0.18
C ARG A 103 -23.38 -1.30 -1.07
N TRP A 104 -22.41 -0.57 -0.55
CA TRP A 104 -21.70 0.49 -1.25
C TRP A 104 -20.98 -0.03 -2.48
N LEU A 105 -20.21 -1.12 -2.34
CA LEU A 105 -19.48 -1.78 -3.44
C LEU A 105 -20.41 -2.52 -4.43
N ASN A 106 -21.68 -2.75 -4.11
CA ASN A 106 -22.68 -3.29 -5.03
C ASN A 106 -23.57 -2.20 -5.66
N SER A 107 -23.19 -0.92 -5.54
CA SER A 107 -23.89 0.20 -6.19
C SER A 107 -23.80 0.11 -7.71
N GLY A 108 -24.77 0.74 -8.40
CA GLY A 108 -24.87 0.65 -9.87
C GLY A 108 -23.59 1.08 -10.60
N GLY A 109 -22.91 2.14 -10.12
CA GLY A 109 -21.67 2.64 -10.72
C GLY A 109 -20.46 1.73 -10.53
N PHE A 110 -20.44 0.86 -9.52
CA PHE A 110 -19.33 -0.07 -9.24
C PHE A 110 -19.63 -1.51 -9.68
N ARG A 111 -20.91 -1.88 -9.83
CA ARG A 111 -21.34 -3.25 -10.17
C ARG A 111 -20.67 -3.79 -11.43
N ASN A 112 -20.51 -2.95 -12.46
CA ASN A 112 -19.85 -3.38 -13.69
C ASN A 112 -18.40 -3.79 -13.44
N ILE A 113 -17.66 -3.03 -12.58
CA ILE A 113 -16.30 -3.37 -12.17
C ILE A 113 -16.28 -4.74 -11.46
N ASP A 114 -17.16 -4.97 -10.48
CA ASP A 114 -17.24 -6.24 -9.74
C ASP A 114 -17.52 -7.41 -10.68
N GLN A 115 -18.45 -7.24 -11.65
CA GLN A 115 -18.76 -8.28 -12.64
C GLN A 115 -17.59 -8.58 -13.57
N GLN A 116 -16.89 -7.54 -14.07
CA GLN A 116 -15.73 -7.72 -14.94
C GLN A 116 -14.60 -8.45 -14.20
N LEU A 117 -14.31 -8.07 -12.96
CA LEU A 117 -13.30 -8.73 -12.16
C LEU A 117 -13.65 -10.21 -11.92
N ARG A 118 -14.91 -10.54 -11.60
CA ARG A 118 -15.37 -11.94 -11.44
C ARG A 118 -15.28 -12.76 -12.74
N THR A 119 -15.41 -12.11 -13.88
CA THR A 119 -15.32 -12.79 -15.20
C THR A 119 -13.86 -13.02 -15.61
N GLN A 120 -12.98 -12.09 -15.27
CA GLN A 120 -11.59 -12.08 -15.75
C GLN A 120 -10.61 -12.78 -14.81
N LEU A 121 -10.95 -12.93 -13.54
CA LEU A 121 -10.09 -13.52 -12.52
C LEU A 121 -10.52 -14.93 -12.17
N ASN A 122 -9.55 -15.83 -12.06
CA ASN A 122 -9.78 -17.17 -11.57
C ASN A 122 -9.76 -17.16 -10.03
N ALA A 123 -10.80 -17.70 -9.40
CA ALA A 123 -10.92 -17.76 -7.94
C ALA A 123 -9.80 -18.58 -7.27
N ASP A 124 -9.24 -19.56 -7.97
CA ASP A 124 -8.17 -20.43 -7.47
C ASP A 124 -6.76 -19.86 -7.70
N GLU A 125 -6.65 -18.69 -8.34
CA GLU A 125 -5.39 -18.06 -8.64
C GLU A 125 -5.05 -16.97 -7.62
N SER A 126 -3.78 -16.97 -7.15
CA SER A 126 -3.30 -15.90 -6.26
C SER A 126 -3.39 -14.55 -6.97
N THR A 127 -4.21 -13.65 -6.47
CA THR A 127 -4.44 -12.32 -7.04
C THR A 127 -4.07 -11.24 -6.05
N ARG A 128 -3.34 -10.23 -6.52
CA ARG A 128 -2.98 -9.06 -5.74
C ARG A 128 -3.95 -7.93 -6.03
N PHE A 129 -4.64 -7.45 -4.99
CA PHE A 129 -5.46 -6.25 -5.08
C PHE A 129 -4.73 -5.08 -4.43
N ILE A 130 -4.56 -3.98 -5.16
CA ILE A 130 -4.01 -2.74 -4.62
C ILE A 130 -5.09 -1.67 -4.72
N ILE A 131 -5.48 -1.10 -3.58
CA ILE A 131 -6.39 0.04 -3.50
C ILE A 131 -5.57 1.30 -3.37
N GLU A 132 -5.65 2.15 -4.37
CA GLU A 132 -4.91 3.40 -4.48
C GLU A 132 -5.80 4.56 -4.02
N THR A 133 -5.43 5.19 -2.90
CA THR A 133 -6.14 6.34 -2.32
C THR A 133 -5.27 7.12 -1.35
N ASP A 134 -5.45 8.44 -1.29
CA ASP A 134 -4.89 9.34 -0.28
C ASP A 134 -5.85 9.65 0.87
N ASP A 135 -7.12 9.29 0.73
CA ASP A 135 -8.12 9.49 1.78
C ASP A 135 -7.87 8.58 2.98
N LEU A 136 -7.69 9.19 4.15
CA LEU A 136 -7.37 8.49 5.40
C LEU A 136 -8.44 7.49 5.83
N LEU A 137 -9.71 7.83 5.63
CA LEU A 137 -10.80 6.95 6.03
C LEU A 137 -10.90 5.76 5.08
N LEU A 138 -10.77 5.99 3.76
CA LEU A 138 -10.76 4.92 2.78
C LEU A 138 -9.60 3.94 3.03
N GLN A 139 -8.43 4.42 3.49
CA GLN A 139 -7.34 3.55 3.95
C GLN A 139 -7.69 2.76 5.22
N LYS A 140 -8.54 3.33 6.08
CA LYS A 140 -8.99 2.70 7.32
C LYS A 140 -10.10 1.68 7.15
N LEU A 141 -10.84 1.69 6.03
CA LEU A 141 -11.91 0.71 5.81
C LEU A 141 -11.38 -0.72 5.76
N PRO A 142 -12.09 -1.69 6.35
CA PRO A 142 -11.71 -3.11 6.32
C PRO A 142 -12.09 -3.75 4.97
N TRP A 143 -11.34 -3.42 3.91
CA TRP A 143 -11.60 -3.87 2.54
C TRP A 143 -11.68 -5.37 2.35
N HIS A 144 -11.04 -6.15 3.22
CA HIS A 144 -11.13 -7.60 3.21
C HIS A 144 -12.54 -8.13 3.47
N LEU A 145 -13.48 -7.29 3.95
CA LEU A 145 -14.89 -7.63 4.08
C LEU A 145 -15.66 -7.58 2.75
N TRP A 146 -15.05 -7.14 1.67
CA TRP A 146 -15.66 -7.16 0.36
C TRP A 146 -15.95 -8.60 -0.07
N LYS A 147 -17.23 -8.93 -0.31
CA LYS A 147 -17.69 -10.29 -0.67
C LYS A 147 -17.02 -10.89 -1.91
N PHE A 148 -16.43 -10.05 -2.76
CA PHE A 148 -15.61 -10.54 -3.85
C PHE A 148 -14.47 -11.44 -3.33
N LEU A 149 -13.81 -11.05 -2.25
CA LEU A 149 -12.67 -11.75 -1.67
C LEU A 149 -13.06 -13.07 -0.97
N GLU A 150 -14.32 -13.25 -0.58
CA GLU A 150 -14.82 -14.53 -0.06
C GLU A 150 -14.81 -15.62 -1.14
N HIS A 151 -15.09 -15.23 -2.40
CA HIS A 151 -15.08 -16.15 -3.54
C HIS A 151 -13.68 -16.31 -4.18
N HIS A 152 -12.78 -15.38 -3.92
CA HIS A 152 -11.38 -15.38 -4.39
C HIS A 152 -10.46 -15.58 -3.20
N ASN A 153 -10.43 -16.80 -2.67
CA ASN A 153 -9.77 -17.15 -1.41
C ASN A 153 -8.23 -17.03 -1.43
N LYS A 154 -7.63 -16.81 -2.60
CA LYS A 154 -6.19 -16.52 -2.77
C LYS A 154 -5.92 -15.07 -3.13
N ALA A 155 -6.92 -14.19 -3.06
CA ALA A 155 -6.75 -12.77 -3.29
C ALA A 155 -6.59 -12.03 -1.94
N GLU A 156 -5.66 -11.09 -1.86
CA GLU A 156 -5.48 -10.23 -0.68
C GLU A 156 -5.35 -8.77 -1.10
N VAL A 157 -5.76 -7.87 -0.21
CA VAL A 157 -5.79 -6.43 -0.44
C VAL A 157 -4.59 -5.75 0.19
N ALA A 158 -3.94 -4.91 -0.60
CA ALA A 158 -2.97 -3.94 -0.14
C ALA A 158 -3.46 -2.51 -0.42
N LEU A 159 -2.93 -1.55 0.31
CA LEU A 159 -3.13 -0.12 0.10
C LEU A 159 -1.92 0.46 -0.63
N SER A 160 -2.14 1.54 -1.37
CA SER A 160 -1.09 2.36 -1.98
C SER A 160 -1.47 3.83 -1.93
N PRO A 161 -0.52 4.76 -1.75
CA PRO A 161 -0.76 6.15 -2.10
C PRO A 161 -0.93 6.30 -3.61
N PRO A 162 -1.54 7.40 -4.10
CA PRO A 162 -1.70 7.66 -5.54
C PRO A 162 -0.38 7.97 -6.25
N GLU A 163 0.62 8.45 -5.51
CA GLU A 163 1.94 8.77 -6.05
C GLU A 163 2.97 7.75 -5.57
N TYR A 164 3.65 7.12 -6.51
CA TYR A 164 4.72 6.16 -6.26
C TYR A 164 5.73 6.16 -7.40
N GLY A 165 6.98 5.81 -7.09
CA GLY A 165 8.07 5.73 -8.05
C GLY A 165 8.75 4.38 -8.04
N GLN A 166 9.44 4.07 -9.11
CA GLN A 166 10.29 2.87 -9.18
C GLN A 166 11.63 3.15 -8.52
N VAL A 167 12.09 2.22 -7.70
CA VAL A 167 13.42 2.29 -7.10
C VAL A 167 14.45 1.69 -8.04
N ASN A 168 15.38 2.53 -8.54
CA ASN A 168 16.54 2.03 -9.27
C ASN A 168 17.50 1.35 -8.30
N ARG A 169 17.46 0.02 -8.27
CA ARG A 169 18.42 -0.79 -7.51
C ARG A 169 19.51 -1.26 -8.44
N PRO A 170 20.79 -1.21 -8.02
CA PRO A 170 21.84 -1.91 -8.73
C PRO A 170 21.45 -3.39 -8.79
N SER A 171 21.67 -4.01 -9.95
CA SER A 171 21.41 -5.45 -10.13
C SER A 171 22.08 -6.20 -9.00
N SER A 172 21.28 -6.82 -8.12
CA SER A 172 21.81 -7.56 -6.97
C SER A 172 22.74 -8.67 -7.47
N SER A 173 23.85 -8.86 -6.78
CA SER A 173 24.80 -9.94 -7.05
C SER A 173 24.06 -11.28 -7.14
N THR A 174 24.40 -12.06 -8.15
CA THR A 174 23.84 -13.39 -8.46
C THR A 174 24.14 -14.47 -7.41
N TYR A 175 24.75 -14.12 -6.28
CA TYR A 175 25.08 -15.08 -5.24
C TYR A 175 23.87 -15.31 -4.33
N ALA A 176 23.47 -16.57 -4.23
CA ALA A 176 22.45 -17.01 -3.28
C ALA A 176 22.93 -16.76 -1.85
N ARG A 177 22.25 -15.89 -1.10
CA ARG A 177 22.47 -15.64 0.32
C ARG A 177 21.21 -15.88 1.12
N ARG A 178 21.35 -16.13 2.41
CA ARG A 178 20.20 -16.14 3.33
C ARG A 178 19.56 -14.76 3.40
N MET A 179 18.28 -14.72 3.70
CA MET A 179 17.59 -13.45 3.98
C MET A 179 18.21 -12.76 5.19
N ARG A 180 18.30 -11.44 5.17
CA ARG A 180 18.83 -10.63 6.27
C ARG A 180 17.71 -9.80 6.88
N ILE A 181 17.52 -9.94 8.18
CA ILE A 181 16.48 -9.26 8.95
C ILE A 181 17.12 -8.34 9.99
N LEU A 182 16.82 -7.04 9.90
CA LEU A 182 17.14 -6.07 10.95
C LEU A 182 15.96 -5.92 11.88
N VAL A 183 16.11 -6.36 13.12
CA VAL A 183 15.08 -6.31 14.17
C VAL A 183 15.37 -5.18 15.15
N ILE A 184 14.43 -4.28 15.30
CA ILE A 184 14.47 -3.20 16.29
C ILE A 184 13.42 -3.49 17.36
N LEU A 185 13.89 -3.79 18.56
CA LEU A 185 13.05 -3.81 19.75
C LEU A 185 13.18 -2.42 20.40
N GLY A 186 12.20 -1.57 20.14
CA GLY A 186 12.16 -0.21 20.65
C GLY A 186 11.73 -0.16 22.11
N TYR A 187 11.45 1.07 22.60
CA TYR A 187 10.92 1.26 23.94
C TYR A 187 9.65 0.44 24.15
N SER A 188 9.64 -0.37 25.20
CA SER A 188 8.66 -1.43 25.40
C SER A 188 8.10 -1.51 26.82
N ASP A 189 8.07 -0.35 27.54
CA ASP A 189 7.45 -0.32 28.87
C ASP A 189 5.98 -0.73 28.81
N GLY A 190 5.58 -1.70 29.63
CA GLY A 190 4.22 -2.26 29.64
C GLY A 190 3.85 -3.18 28.48
N ILE A 191 4.76 -3.48 27.54
CA ILE A 191 4.57 -4.45 26.47
C ILE A 191 5.68 -5.51 26.45
N ASN A 192 5.33 -6.72 25.97
CA ASN A 192 6.29 -7.81 25.90
C ASN A 192 6.74 -8.07 24.46
N VAL A 193 7.93 -7.58 24.11
CA VAL A 193 8.53 -7.75 22.76
C VAL A 193 9.47 -8.97 22.67
N GLN A 194 9.64 -9.75 23.74
CA GLN A 194 10.53 -10.92 23.71
C GLN A 194 10.03 -12.05 22.81
N PRO A 195 8.72 -12.36 22.74
CA PRO A 195 8.23 -13.35 21.78
C PRO A 195 8.46 -12.92 20.32
N ASP A 196 8.35 -11.63 20.00
CA ASP A 196 8.67 -11.12 18.63
C ASP A 196 10.12 -11.44 18.27
N ARG A 197 11.05 -11.23 19.21
CA ARG A 197 12.45 -11.58 19.04
C ARG A 197 12.65 -13.06 18.75
N LEU A 198 12.07 -13.92 19.60
CA LEU A 198 12.24 -15.37 19.48
C LEU A 198 11.69 -15.90 18.16
N ILE A 199 10.52 -15.41 17.73
CA ILE A 199 9.90 -15.77 16.45
C ILE A 199 10.83 -15.41 15.28
N LEU A 200 11.49 -14.24 15.32
CA LEU A 200 12.37 -13.78 14.26
C LEU A 200 13.75 -14.45 14.28
N GLU A 201 14.25 -14.81 15.46
CA GLU A 201 15.51 -15.56 15.59
C GLU A 201 15.36 -17.05 15.17
N ASP A 202 14.15 -17.61 15.27
CA ASP A 202 13.84 -18.99 14.82
C ASP A 202 13.70 -19.10 13.29
N ALA A 203 13.49 -17.99 12.60
CA ALA A 203 13.37 -17.97 11.16
C ALA A 203 14.70 -18.33 10.46
N ASP A 204 14.64 -19.04 9.31
CA ASP A 204 15.84 -19.37 8.50
C ASP A 204 16.42 -18.12 7.81
N ALA A 205 16.94 -17.18 8.60
CA ALA A 205 17.49 -15.91 8.17
C ALA A 205 18.73 -15.51 8.98
N GLU A 206 19.51 -14.56 8.46
CA GLU A 206 20.53 -13.85 9.22
C GLU A 206 19.87 -12.69 9.96
N THR A 207 19.58 -12.89 11.25
CA THR A 207 18.83 -11.93 12.06
C THR A 207 19.75 -11.13 12.96
N VAL A 208 19.68 -9.81 12.88
CA VAL A 208 20.38 -8.88 13.77
C VAL A 208 19.38 -8.15 14.63
N VAL A 209 19.49 -8.29 15.95
CA VAL A 209 18.57 -7.68 16.92
C VAL A 209 19.24 -6.49 17.62
N LEU A 210 18.59 -5.34 17.56
CA LEU A 210 18.96 -4.14 18.30
C LEU A 210 17.87 -3.87 19.35
N LYS A 211 18.23 -4.01 20.63
CA LYS A 211 17.33 -3.70 21.75
C LYS A 211 17.57 -2.24 22.16
N GLU A 212 16.52 -1.45 22.19
CA GLU A 212 16.49 -0.04 22.56
C GLU A 212 17.70 0.75 22.01
N PRO A 213 17.94 0.67 20.68
CA PRO A 213 19.13 1.30 20.12
C PRO A 213 19.06 2.81 20.21
N THR A 214 20.22 3.46 20.26
CA THR A 214 20.32 4.89 19.99
C THR A 214 20.09 5.17 18.51
N ARG A 215 19.68 6.40 18.18
CA ARG A 215 19.55 6.85 16.78
C ARG A 215 20.83 6.61 15.97
N SER A 216 21.98 6.91 16.56
CA SER A 216 23.29 6.72 15.91
C SER A 216 23.53 5.26 15.55
N LYS A 217 23.24 4.34 16.48
CA LYS A 217 23.38 2.89 16.24
C LYS A 217 22.44 2.42 15.15
N LEU A 218 21.15 2.78 15.21
CA LEU A 218 20.18 2.43 14.18
C LEU A 218 20.62 2.96 12.80
N ASN A 219 21.04 4.21 12.73
CA ASN A 219 21.54 4.83 11.50
C ASN A 219 22.70 4.01 10.90
N THR A 220 23.69 3.59 11.71
CA THR A 220 24.81 2.78 11.25
C THR A 220 24.35 1.47 10.58
N TYR A 221 23.40 0.77 11.17
CA TYR A 221 22.88 -0.49 10.61
C TYR A 221 22.04 -0.27 9.35
N LEU A 222 21.28 0.81 9.25
CA LEU A 222 20.51 1.14 8.04
C LEU A 222 21.41 1.48 6.85
N TRP A 223 22.64 1.98 7.08
CA TRP A 223 23.66 2.23 6.05
C TRP A 223 24.50 1.01 5.67
N ASP A 224 24.21 -0.17 6.22
CA ASP A 224 24.94 -1.39 5.89
C ASP A 224 24.88 -1.68 4.38
N LYS A 225 26.06 -1.75 3.73
CA LYS A 225 26.18 -1.99 2.29
C LYS A 225 25.78 -3.39 1.85
N GLN A 226 25.80 -4.36 2.78
CA GLN A 226 25.28 -5.71 2.50
C GLN A 226 23.76 -5.70 2.34
N GLY A 227 23.09 -4.64 2.84
CA GLY A 227 21.66 -4.45 2.78
C GLY A 227 20.86 -5.39 3.68
N TRP A 228 19.61 -5.08 3.87
CA TRP A 228 18.62 -5.86 4.59
C TRP A 228 17.51 -6.24 3.62
N ASP A 229 16.89 -7.40 3.79
CA ASP A 229 15.70 -7.78 3.03
C ASP A 229 14.44 -7.37 3.79
N ILE A 230 14.47 -7.54 5.12
CA ILE A 230 13.36 -7.20 6.02
C ILE A 230 13.85 -6.27 7.13
N PHE A 231 13.08 -5.22 7.39
CA PHE A 231 13.18 -4.38 8.58
C PHE A 231 11.99 -4.67 9.47
N PHE A 232 12.22 -4.99 10.74
CA PHE A 232 11.18 -5.24 11.72
C PHE A 232 11.31 -4.28 12.89
N PHE A 233 10.19 -3.70 13.30
CA PHE A 233 10.11 -2.88 14.50
C PHE A 233 9.00 -3.39 15.43
N ALA A 234 9.31 -3.64 16.69
CA ALA A 234 8.36 -3.85 17.76
C ALA A 234 8.64 -2.89 18.91
N GLY A 235 7.62 -2.20 19.39
CA GLY A 235 7.74 -1.17 20.43
C GLY A 235 6.60 -0.17 20.35
N HIS A 236 6.68 0.85 21.17
CA HIS A 236 5.71 1.94 21.11
C HIS A 236 5.92 2.83 19.89
N SER A 237 4.81 3.28 19.29
CA SER A 237 4.77 4.37 18.32
C SER A 237 3.71 5.38 18.74
N ILE A 238 3.88 6.63 18.30
CA ILE A 238 2.97 7.74 18.60
C ILE A 238 2.67 8.45 17.29
N SER A 239 1.39 8.76 17.00
CA SER A 239 1.02 9.76 16.02
C SER A 239 0.60 11.05 16.67
N ASP A 240 0.64 12.15 15.92
CA ASP A 240 -0.12 13.33 16.23
C ASP A 240 -1.62 13.01 16.13
N GLY A 241 -2.48 13.76 16.84
CA GLY A 241 -3.91 13.47 16.95
C GLY A 241 -4.67 13.38 15.61
N GLU A 242 -4.05 13.79 14.51
CA GLU A 242 -4.58 13.72 13.14
C GLU A 242 -4.01 12.55 12.33
N GLY A 243 -3.05 11.79 12.88
CA GLY A 243 -2.44 10.63 12.22
C GLY A 243 -1.47 10.98 11.08
N HIS A 244 -0.94 12.23 11.06
CA HIS A 244 -0.08 12.69 9.98
C HIS A 244 1.41 12.37 10.19
N VAL A 245 1.89 12.28 11.43
CA VAL A 245 3.30 12.04 11.72
C VAL A 245 3.49 10.92 12.73
N GLY A 246 3.86 9.73 12.23
CA GLY A 246 4.25 8.61 13.07
C GLY A 246 5.67 8.78 13.62
N LYS A 247 5.85 8.57 14.93
CA LYS A 247 7.15 8.55 15.60
C LYS A 247 7.37 7.19 16.26
N LEU A 248 8.53 6.61 16.04
CA LEU A 248 8.98 5.38 16.70
C LEU A 248 9.70 5.76 17.98
N LEU A 249 9.40 5.09 19.09
CA LEU A 249 10.14 5.23 20.33
C LEU A 249 11.27 4.20 20.33
N LEU A 250 12.50 4.65 20.13
CA LEU A 250 13.65 3.74 20.10
C LEU A 250 14.05 3.27 21.50
N ASN A 251 14.04 4.17 22.45
CA ASN A 251 14.34 3.96 23.86
C ASN A 251 13.60 5.01 24.69
N ALA A 252 13.83 5.08 25.99
CA ALA A 252 13.16 6.02 26.89
C ALA A 252 13.37 7.50 26.48
N ASP A 253 14.51 7.83 25.87
CA ASP A 253 14.93 9.19 25.61
C ASP A 253 14.74 9.63 24.15
N GLU A 254 14.77 8.68 23.21
CA GLU A 254 14.83 8.99 21.78
C GLU A 254 13.55 8.56 21.04
N ARG A 255 12.91 9.54 20.42
CA ARG A 255 11.74 9.38 19.53
C ARG A 255 12.12 9.84 18.14
N LEU A 256 11.85 9.02 17.13
CA LEU A 256 12.23 9.32 15.76
C LEU A 256 11.04 9.30 14.81
N SER A 257 10.90 10.36 14.02
CA SER A 257 10.03 10.36 12.86
C SER A 257 10.71 9.67 11.65
N VAL A 258 9.90 9.23 10.69
CA VAL A 258 10.41 8.70 9.41
C VAL A 258 11.29 9.73 8.69
N GLU A 259 10.92 11.01 8.74
CA GLU A 259 11.72 12.09 8.11
C GLU A 259 13.13 12.19 8.71
N GLN A 260 13.29 11.97 10.01
CA GLN A 260 14.61 11.96 10.65
C GLN A 260 15.49 10.78 10.26
N LEU A 261 14.90 9.69 9.73
CA LEU A 261 15.59 8.50 9.22
C LEU A 261 15.60 8.44 7.70
N LYS A 262 15.03 9.40 7.00
CA LYS A 262 14.77 9.41 5.56
C LYS A 262 15.98 8.98 4.71
N HIS A 263 17.14 9.57 4.97
CA HIS A 263 18.35 9.26 4.17
C HIS A 263 18.85 7.83 4.44
N ALA A 264 18.83 7.39 5.69
CA ALA A 264 19.27 6.04 6.05
C ALA A 264 18.30 4.97 5.52
N LEU A 265 16.98 5.23 5.58
CA LEU A 265 15.97 4.35 5.01
C LEU A 265 16.07 4.28 3.49
N ARG A 266 16.28 5.42 2.80
CA ARG A 266 16.53 5.42 1.35
C ARG A 266 17.78 4.63 0.97
N ALA A 267 18.87 4.77 1.72
CA ALA A 267 20.06 3.96 1.51
C ALA A 267 19.77 2.47 1.71
N SER A 268 19.07 2.11 2.77
CA SER A 268 18.67 0.73 3.03
C SER A 268 17.78 0.14 1.91
N ILE A 269 16.82 0.93 1.38
CA ILE A 269 15.98 0.55 0.24
C ILE A 269 16.83 0.34 -1.03
N GLN A 270 17.80 1.22 -1.28
CA GLN A 270 18.73 1.09 -2.41
C GLN A 270 19.64 -0.14 -2.26
N HIS A 271 20.03 -0.51 -1.03
CA HIS A 271 20.82 -1.68 -0.73
C HIS A 271 20.03 -2.99 -0.67
N GLY A 272 18.72 -2.96 -0.86
CA GLY A 272 17.94 -4.17 -1.02
C GLY A 272 16.75 -4.37 -0.08
N LEU A 273 16.46 -3.44 0.82
CA LEU A 273 15.28 -3.52 1.70
C LEU A 273 14.01 -3.58 0.88
N LYS A 274 13.22 -4.64 1.08
CA LYS A 274 11.97 -4.91 0.35
C LYS A 274 10.75 -4.87 1.21
N LEU A 275 10.86 -5.28 2.48
CA LEU A 275 9.73 -5.38 3.40
C LEU A 275 10.08 -4.69 4.72
N ALA A 276 9.16 -3.83 5.20
CA ALA A 276 9.19 -3.42 6.59
C ALA A 276 7.92 -3.89 7.31
N ILE A 277 8.07 -4.33 8.56
CA ILE A 277 6.98 -4.79 9.41
C ILE A 277 7.00 -3.94 10.67
N PHE A 278 5.90 -3.23 10.91
CA PHE A 278 5.73 -2.42 12.12
C PHE A 278 4.68 -3.06 13.03
N ASN A 279 5.17 -3.72 14.03
CA ASN A 279 4.36 -4.32 15.09
C ASN A 279 4.14 -3.31 16.22
N SER A 280 3.51 -2.16 15.87
CA SER A 280 3.25 -1.01 16.72
C SER A 280 1.87 -0.41 16.44
N CYS A 281 1.40 0.52 17.28
CA CYS A 281 0.00 0.93 17.32
C CYS A 281 -0.42 1.98 16.30
N ASP A 282 0.50 2.68 15.65
CA ASP A 282 0.16 3.70 14.65
C ASP A 282 0.74 3.36 13.29
N GLY A 283 0.24 2.25 12.75
CA GLY A 283 0.78 1.70 11.52
C GLY A 283 0.46 2.53 10.28
N LEU A 284 -0.75 3.07 10.16
CA LEU A 284 -1.18 3.77 8.93
C LEU A 284 -0.46 5.11 8.75
N GLY A 285 -0.23 5.88 9.82
CA GLY A 285 0.54 7.12 9.76
C GLY A 285 1.99 6.87 9.35
N LEU A 286 2.63 5.84 9.94
CA LEU A 286 3.97 5.40 9.54
C LEU A 286 4.02 4.91 8.09
N ALA A 287 3.02 4.14 7.66
CA ALA A 287 2.99 3.58 6.32
C ALA A 287 2.96 4.66 5.24
N ARG A 288 2.19 5.74 5.43
CA ARG A 288 2.14 6.87 4.49
C ARG A 288 3.52 7.53 4.36
N ASN A 289 4.14 7.88 5.48
CA ASN A 289 5.47 8.51 5.48
C ASN A 289 6.56 7.62 4.87
N LEU A 290 6.44 6.30 5.00
CA LEU A 290 7.37 5.34 4.42
C LEU A 290 7.07 5.08 2.93
N ALA A 291 5.81 5.16 2.50
CA ALA A 291 5.43 5.05 1.11
C ALA A 291 6.07 6.15 0.26
N ASP A 292 6.21 7.38 0.79
CA ASP A 292 6.93 8.49 0.15
C ASP A 292 8.43 8.19 -0.10
N LEU A 293 8.98 7.19 0.57
CA LEU A 293 10.34 6.70 0.32
C LEU A 293 10.40 5.62 -0.76
N ASN A 294 9.27 5.26 -1.35
CA ASN A 294 9.11 4.17 -2.31
C ASN A 294 9.55 2.80 -1.74
N LEU A 295 9.33 2.56 -0.44
CA LEU A 295 9.54 1.24 0.14
C LEU A 295 8.60 0.24 -0.55
N PRO A 296 9.09 -0.93 -1.03
CA PRO A 296 8.29 -1.86 -1.81
C PRO A 296 7.07 -2.39 -1.10
N GLN A 297 7.24 -2.88 0.13
CA GLN A 297 6.17 -3.46 0.92
C GLN A 297 6.27 -3.07 2.39
N LEU A 298 5.10 -2.92 3.00
CA LEU A 298 4.93 -2.69 4.42
C LEU A 298 3.83 -3.61 4.96
N ILE A 299 4.02 -4.09 6.17
CA ILE A 299 2.93 -4.64 6.99
C ILE A 299 2.82 -3.74 8.22
N VAL A 300 1.62 -3.26 8.48
CA VAL A 300 1.30 -2.40 9.61
C VAL A 300 0.00 -2.85 10.27
N MET A 301 -0.24 -2.38 11.50
CA MET A 301 -1.54 -2.54 12.15
C MET A 301 -2.40 -1.31 11.91
N ARG A 302 -3.67 -1.53 11.57
CA ARG A 302 -4.68 -0.50 11.24
C ARG A 302 -5.01 0.39 12.43
N GLU A 303 -5.13 -0.23 13.60
CA GLU A 303 -5.48 0.39 14.87
C GLU A 303 -4.58 -0.19 15.99
N PRO A 304 -4.57 0.39 17.18
CA PRO A 304 -3.79 -0.11 18.30
C PRO A 304 -3.99 -1.61 18.55
N VAL A 305 -2.91 -2.33 18.69
CA VAL A 305 -2.91 -3.79 18.78
C VAL A 305 -2.36 -4.27 20.13
N VAL A 306 -2.96 -5.31 20.69
CA VAL A 306 -2.42 -6.00 21.87
C VAL A 306 -1.30 -6.97 21.46
N ASP A 307 -0.35 -7.18 22.38
CA ASP A 307 0.83 -8.04 22.13
C ASP A 307 0.46 -9.41 21.58
N GLN A 308 -0.52 -10.09 22.18
CA GLN A 308 -0.90 -11.44 21.76
C GLN A 308 -1.38 -11.48 20.30
N VAL A 309 -2.13 -10.48 19.84
CA VAL A 309 -2.59 -10.41 18.44
C VAL A 309 -1.42 -10.16 17.51
N ALA A 310 -0.58 -9.18 17.84
CA ALA A 310 0.59 -8.82 17.07
C ALA A 310 1.57 -9.99 16.90
N GLN A 311 1.83 -10.72 17.98
CA GLN A 311 2.72 -11.89 18.02
C GLN A 311 2.12 -13.10 17.29
N THR A 312 0.83 -13.37 17.47
CA THR A 312 0.15 -14.46 16.75
C THR A 312 0.16 -14.21 15.25
N PHE A 313 -0.10 -12.96 14.82
CA PHE A 313 0.02 -12.60 13.40
C PHE A 313 1.44 -12.81 12.89
N LEU A 314 2.46 -12.29 13.59
CA LEU A 314 3.86 -12.41 13.18
C LEU A 314 4.29 -13.86 13.04
N GLN A 315 3.95 -14.70 14.03
CA GLN A 315 4.26 -16.13 14.05
C GLN A 315 3.62 -16.84 12.85
N ASN A 316 2.33 -16.63 12.61
CA ASN A 316 1.62 -17.24 11.50
C ASN A 316 2.17 -16.77 10.17
N PHE A 317 2.41 -15.46 10.01
CA PHE A 317 2.97 -14.89 8.79
C PHE A 317 4.34 -15.46 8.46
N LEU A 318 5.27 -15.44 9.42
CA LEU A 318 6.63 -15.94 9.16
C LEU A 318 6.65 -17.44 8.87
N ARG A 319 5.81 -18.24 9.53
CA ARG A 319 5.68 -19.66 9.24
C ARG A 319 5.26 -19.89 7.80
N GLU A 320 4.14 -19.31 7.36
CA GLU A 320 3.62 -19.46 6.00
C GLU A 320 4.64 -18.92 4.97
N PHE A 321 5.21 -17.75 5.24
CA PHE A 321 6.13 -17.08 4.34
C PHE A 321 7.47 -17.80 4.21
N SER A 322 8.04 -18.33 5.31
CA SER A 322 9.28 -19.12 5.29
C SER A 322 9.10 -20.50 4.65
N ASP A 323 7.88 -21.06 4.69
CA ASP A 323 7.53 -22.30 3.99
C ASP A 323 7.37 -22.10 2.47
N GLY A 324 7.49 -20.86 1.98
CA GLY A 324 7.52 -20.52 0.56
C GLY A 324 6.20 -20.02 -0.01
N GLU A 325 5.19 -19.79 0.83
CA GLU A 325 3.94 -19.17 0.36
C GLU A 325 4.20 -17.76 -0.18
N PRO A 326 3.50 -17.35 -1.26
CA PRO A 326 3.57 -16.00 -1.76
C PRO A 326 3.23 -14.97 -0.68
N PHE A 327 3.91 -13.82 -0.67
CA PHE A 327 3.76 -12.79 0.35
C PHE A 327 2.29 -12.44 0.69
N TYR A 328 1.46 -12.21 -0.33
CA TYR A 328 0.04 -11.88 -0.14
C TYR A 328 -0.75 -13.03 0.47
N THR A 329 -0.49 -14.26 0.02
CA THR A 329 -1.12 -15.48 0.55
C THR A 329 -0.71 -15.70 2.02
N ALA A 330 0.58 -15.54 2.34
CA ALA A 330 1.09 -15.68 3.71
C ALA A 330 0.44 -14.65 4.66
N VAL A 331 0.30 -13.38 4.22
CA VAL A 331 -0.39 -12.35 5.01
C VAL A 331 -1.86 -12.69 5.19
N ARG A 332 -2.55 -13.13 4.13
CA ARG A 332 -3.94 -13.53 4.21
C ARG A 332 -4.15 -14.68 5.19
N HIS A 333 -3.40 -15.76 5.06
CA HIS A 333 -3.50 -16.93 5.96
C HIS A 333 -3.23 -16.52 7.41
N ALA A 334 -2.19 -15.70 7.65
CA ALA A 334 -1.88 -15.23 9.00
C ALA A 334 -3.01 -14.37 9.58
N ARG A 335 -3.62 -13.51 8.77
CA ARG A 335 -4.76 -12.69 9.16
C ARG A 335 -6.01 -13.53 9.45
N GLU A 336 -6.33 -14.49 8.60
CA GLU A 336 -7.48 -15.39 8.78
C GLU A 336 -7.31 -16.29 10.01
N GLN A 337 -6.10 -16.76 10.30
CA GLN A 337 -5.82 -17.55 11.52
C GLN A 337 -6.03 -16.76 12.82
N LEU A 338 -6.02 -15.40 12.79
CA LEU A 338 -6.38 -14.58 13.95
C LEU A 338 -7.84 -14.77 14.38
N GLN A 339 -8.73 -15.25 13.51
CA GLN A 339 -10.11 -15.58 13.87
C GLN A 339 -10.18 -16.56 15.03
N GLY A 340 -9.19 -17.45 15.20
CA GLY A 340 -9.09 -18.38 16.30
C GLY A 340 -9.00 -17.73 17.69
N ILE A 341 -8.56 -16.46 17.75
CA ILE A 341 -8.44 -15.70 19.00
C ILE A 341 -9.47 -14.56 19.12
N GLU A 342 -10.35 -14.37 18.14
CA GLU A 342 -11.37 -13.30 18.16
C GLU A 342 -12.43 -13.46 19.25
N GLY A 343 -12.57 -14.65 19.82
CA GLY A 343 -13.34 -14.85 21.05
C GLY A 343 -12.84 -13.99 22.21
N LYS A 344 -11.52 -13.72 22.27
CA LYS A 344 -10.86 -12.88 23.27
C LYS A 344 -10.57 -11.48 22.72
N PHE A 345 -10.12 -11.37 21.49
CA PHE A 345 -9.70 -10.14 20.83
C PHE A 345 -10.55 -9.89 19.56
N PRO A 346 -11.79 -9.38 19.71
CA PRO A 346 -12.69 -9.20 18.60
C PRO A 346 -12.07 -8.36 17.46
N CYS A 347 -12.33 -8.74 16.21
CA CYS A 347 -11.78 -8.12 15.00
C CYS A 347 -10.24 -8.12 14.92
N ALA A 348 -9.55 -9.06 15.59
CA ALA A 348 -8.09 -9.20 15.46
C ALA A 348 -7.66 -9.37 13.99
N SER A 349 -8.44 -10.11 13.20
CA SER A 349 -8.22 -10.30 11.76
C SER A 349 -8.35 -9.03 10.91
N TRP A 350 -8.90 -7.93 11.44
CA TRP A 350 -9.05 -6.66 10.73
C TRP A 350 -7.82 -5.77 10.81
N LEU A 351 -6.92 -6.06 11.75
CA LEU A 351 -5.82 -5.15 12.11
C LEU A 351 -4.64 -5.17 11.12
N PRO A 352 -4.14 -6.33 10.64
CA PRO A 352 -3.02 -6.34 9.72
C PRO A 352 -3.39 -5.76 8.34
N VAL A 353 -2.54 -4.90 7.82
CA VAL A 353 -2.72 -4.22 6.52
C VAL A 353 -1.40 -4.22 5.75
N ILE A 354 -1.47 -4.52 4.47
CA ILE A 354 -0.35 -4.38 3.53
C ILE A 354 -0.38 -2.99 2.90
N PHE A 355 0.77 -2.33 2.82
CA PHE A 355 1.04 -1.26 1.87
C PHE A 355 2.00 -1.78 0.80
N GLN A 356 1.69 -1.53 -0.45
CA GLN A 356 2.44 -2.02 -1.61
C GLN A 356 2.71 -0.89 -2.59
N ASN A 357 3.96 -0.68 -2.94
CA ASN A 357 4.29 0.10 -4.13
C ASN A 357 3.91 -0.72 -5.39
N PRO A 358 2.97 -0.26 -6.23
CA PRO A 358 2.47 -1.04 -7.37
C PRO A 358 3.54 -1.37 -8.42
N THR A 359 4.63 -0.60 -8.48
CA THR A 359 5.73 -0.83 -9.44
C THR A 359 6.69 -1.95 -9.01
N GLU A 360 6.55 -2.43 -7.77
CA GLU A 360 7.46 -3.39 -7.18
C GLU A 360 6.87 -4.81 -7.13
N VAL A 361 7.73 -5.79 -7.36
CA VAL A 361 7.34 -7.20 -7.24
C VAL A 361 7.37 -7.59 -5.76
N PRO A 362 6.36 -8.32 -5.26
CA PRO A 362 6.37 -8.80 -3.88
C PRO A 362 7.60 -9.62 -3.54
N ILE A 363 8.10 -9.42 -2.32
CA ILE A 363 9.19 -10.21 -1.78
C ILE A 363 8.81 -11.68 -1.71
N THR A 364 9.76 -12.56 -1.96
CA THR A 364 9.64 -14.01 -1.76
C THR A 364 10.66 -14.47 -0.73
N TRP A 365 10.27 -15.41 0.13
CA TRP A 365 11.22 -16.07 1.03
C TRP A 365 12.08 -17.03 0.22
N GLY A 366 13.37 -17.06 0.45
CA GLY A 366 14.28 -17.97 -0.23
C GLY A 366 15.71 -17.45 -0.26
N LYS A 367 16.59 -18.25 -0.84
CA LYS A 367 17.96 -17.81 -1.09
C LYS A 367 17.93 -16.72 -2.17
N VAL A 368 18.22 -15.49 -1.77
CA VAL A 368 18.28 -14.35 -2.70
C VAL A 368 19.28 -14.70 -3.81
N GLY A 369 18.82 -14.83 -5.04
CA GLY A 369 19.66 -15.23 -6.20
C GLY A 369 19.19 -16.50 -6.94
N LEU A 370 18.25 -17.27 -6.41
CA LEU A 370 17.73 -18.49 -7.05
C LEU A 370 16.26 -18.34 -7.52
N THR A 371 15.91 -17.29 -8.20
CA THR A 371 14.69 -17.32 -9.01
C THR A 371 14.99 -18.10 -10.29
N GLN A 372 14.73 -19.40 -10.26
CA GLN A 372 14.80 -20.26 -11.47
C GLN A 372 13.93 -19.72 -12.62
N GLU A 373 12.91 -18.92 -12.31
CA GLU A 373 12.06 -18.30 -13.32
C GLU A 373 12.73 -17.15 -14.08
N ALA A 374 13.57 -16.34 -13.43
CA ALA A 374 14.32 -15.29 -14.14
C ALA A 374 15.30 -15.85 -15.18
N ASN A 375 15.82 -17.05 -14.94
CA ASN A 375 16.69 -17.74 -15.90
C ASN A 375 15.92 -18.44 -17.03
N ARG A 376 14.66 -18.84 -16.81
CA ARG A 376 13.82 -19.44 -17.86
C ARG A 376 13.46 -18.42 -18.93
N TRP A 377 13.26 -17.16 -18.58
CA TRP A 377 12.99 -16.07 -19.54
C TRP A 377 14.23 -15.61 -20.31
N ARG A 378 15.43 -15.69 -19.73
CA ARG A 378 16.68 -15.40 -20.46
C ARG A 378 17.07 -16.50 -21.45
N SER A 379 16.68 -17.74 -21.19
CA SER A 379 16.94 -18.87 -22.07
C SER A 379 15.88 -19.07 -23.17
N SER A 380 14.71 -18.45 -23.08
CA SER A 380 13.64 -18.50 -24.05
C SER A 380 13.53 -17.27 -24.95
N SER A 381 14.43 -16.29 -24.82
CA SER A 381 14.52 -15.22 -25.80
C SER A 381 14.93 -15.82 -27.15
N PRO A 382 14.15 -15.70 -28.21
CA PRO A 382 14.58 -16.16 -29.53
C PRO A 382 15.92 -15.51 -29.89
N PRO A 383 16.87 -16.23 -30.48
CA PRO A 383 18.15 -15.65 -30.84
C PRO A 383 17.91 -14.44 -31.73
N ALA A 384 18.56 -13.32 -31.38
CA ALA A 384 18.48 -12.09 -32.14
C ALA A 384 18.69 -12.42 -33.63
N PRO A 385 17.85 -11.92 -34.55
CA PRO A 385 17.98 -12.20 -35.96
C PRO A 385 19.38 -11.82 -36.41
N LYS A 386 20.15 -12.83 -36.90
CA LYS A 386 21.47 -12.61 -37.45
C LYS A 386 21.28 -11.73 -38.68
N TYR A 387 21.52 -10.45 -38.54
CA TYR A 387 21.63 -9.53 -39.65
C TYR A 387 22.77 -9.99 -40.55
N LYS A 388 22.43 -10.58 -41.71
CA LYS A 388 23.41 -10.77 -42.78
C LYS A 388 23.75 -9.39 -43.35
N PRO A 389 25.01 -8.95 -43.35
CA PRO A 389 25.37 -7.70 -43.99
C PRO A 389 25.04 -7.78 -45.50
N LEU A 390 24.30 -6.84 -46.00
CA LEU A 390 24.02 -6.66 -47.41
C LEU A 390 25.35 -6.48 -48.19
N PRO A 391 25.55 -7.18 -49.31
CA PRO A 391 26.78 -7.06 -50.11
C PRO A 391 26.94 -5.63 -50.65
N LYS A 392 28.04 -4.97 -50.30
CA LYS A 392 28.46 -3.69 -50.90
C LYS A 392 28.74 -3.91 -52.40
N LYS A 393 27.80 -3.60 -53.29
CA LYS A 393 28.07 -3.33 -54.71
C LYS A 393 27.73 -1.87 -54.95
N VAL A 394 28.76 -1.04 -54.78
CA VAL A 394 28.78 0.31 -55.30
C VAL A 394 29.17 0.17 -56.80
N LYS A 395 28.20 0.39 -57.66
CA LYS A 395 28.48 0.75 -59.05
C LYS A 395 28.17 2.24 -59.21
N SER A 396 29.23 2.98 -59.50
CA SER A 396 29.21 4.36 -59.91
C SER A 396 28.25 4.58 -61.10
N LEU A 397 27.29 5.46 -60.93
CA LEU A 397 26.52 6.01 -62.03
C LEU A 397 26.77 7.50 -62.09
N LYS A 398 27.33 7.87 -63.23
CA LYS A 398 27.69 9.23 -63.68
C LYS A 398 26.50 10.19 -63.59
N GLN A 399 26.86 11.42 -63.24
CA GLN A 399 26.07 12.63 -63.34
C GLN A 399 25.33 12.74 -64.70
N ARG A 400 24.04 12.99 -64.59
CA ARG A 400 23.31 13.68 -65.67
C ARG A 400 22.44 14.76 -65.04
N ASN A 401 22.85 15.98 -65.29
CA ASN A 401 22.06 17.19 -65.08
C ASN A 401 20.69 17.08 -65.78
N ILE A 402 19.61 17.30 -65.05
CA ILE A 402 18.36 17.77 -65.64
C ILE A 402 17.78 18.82 -64.67
N LEU A 403 17.49 19.95 -65.28
CA LEU A 403 17.00 21.21 -64.78
C LEU A 403 15.86 21.18 -63.79
N LEU A 404 15.99 22.09 -62.81
CA LEU A 404 14.88 22.67 -62.07
C LEU A 404 13.87 23.35 -62.99
N THR A 405 12.58 23.09 -62.80
CA THR A 405 11.51 24.08 -63.00
C THR A 405 10.39 23.86 -62.01
N SER A 406 10.30 24.81 -61.14
CA SER A 406 9.14 25.41 -60.47
C SER A 406 7.80 24.65 -60.40
N VAL A 407 7.34 24.37 -59.18
CA VAL A 407 5.97 24.68 -58.75
C VAL A 407 6.00 25.15 -57.30
N LEU A 408 6.15 26.45 -57.12
CA LEU A 408 5.64 27.23 -55.99
C LEU A 408 4.26 27.67 -56.45
N VAL A 409 3.23 27.39 -55.69
CA VAL A 409 1.99 28.14 -55.45
C VAL A 409 0.96 27.16 -54.87
N THR A 410 0.67 27.26 -53.61
CA THR A 410 -0.66 27.32 -52.98
C THR A 410 -0.63 26.90 -51.53
N LEU A 411 -0.33 27.86 -50.68
CA LEU A 411 -0.84 27.98 -49.30
C LEU A 411 -0.62 29.44 -48.92
N PRO A 412 -1.62 30.27 -48.90
CA PRO A 412 -2.30 30.68 -47.71
C PRO A 412 -3.75 31.15 -47.94
N ILE A 413 -4.77 30.40 -47.61
CA ILE A 413 -6.15 30.92 -47.52
C ILE A 413 -6.92 30.35 -46.31
N VAL A 414 -6.31 29.66 -45.41
CA VAL A 414 -7.03 29.13 -44.21
C VAL A 414 -6.75 29.92 -42.92
N LEU A 415 -5.79 30.85 -42.90
CA LEU A 415 -5.44 31.58 -41.68
C LEU A 415 -6.10 32.96 -41.51
N VAL A 416 -6.93 33.41 -42.41
CA VAL A 416 -7.59 34.74 -42.35
C VAL A 416 -9.06 34.68 -41.92
N ARG A 417 -9.67 33.49 -41.76
CA ARG A 417 -11.05 33.37 -41.30
C ARG A 417 -11.22 33.07 -39.79
N ALA A 418 -10.15 32.89 -39.06
CA ALA A 418 -10.20 32.63 -37.59
C ALA A 418 -9.99 33.90 -36.74
N LEU A 419 -9.65 35.05 -37.34
CA LEU A 419 -9.43 36.33 -36.63
C LEU A 419 -10.56 37.36 -36.80
N GLY A 420 -11.64 37.01 -37.51
CA GLY A 420 -12.78 37.91 -37.79
C GLY A 420 -14.02 37.69 -36.91
N LEU A 421 -14.01 36.79 -35.94
CA LEU A 421 -15.18 36.40 -35.10
C LEU A 421 -15.04 36.73 -33.61
N LEU A 422 -14.09 37.57 -33.23
CA LEU A 422 -13.85 37.99 -31.84
C LEU A 422 -14.09 39.49 -31.56
N GLN A 423 -14.84 40.18 -32.45
CA GLN A 423 -15.19 41.61 -32.26
C GLN A 423 -16.68 41.85 -32.34
N SER A 424 -17.50 41.17 -31.59
CA SER A 424 -18.88 41.61 -31.29
C SER A 424 -19.47 40.79 -30.15
N LEU A 425 -19.09 41.13 -28.94
CA LEU A 425 -19.91 40.85 -27.73
C LEU A 425 -19.63 42.01 -26.76
N GLU A 426 -20.44 43.06 -26.91
CA GLU A 426 -20.61 44.13 -25.94
C GLU A 426 -21.27 43.58 -24.66
N LEU A 427 -20.66 43.89 -23.53
CA LEU A 427 -21.24 43.71 -22.19
C LEU A 427 -22.13 44.91 -21.86
N PRO A 428 -23.33 44.75 -21.33
CA PRO A 428 -24.06 45.86 -20.72
C PRO A 428 -23.59 46.06 -19.28
N ALA A 429 -23.27 47.31 -18.98
CA ALA A 429 -23.03 47.84 -17.65
C ALA A 429 -24.25 47.69 -16.76
N TYR A 430 -24.08 47.27 -15.51
CA TYR A 430 -25.01 47.48 -14.44
C TYR A 430 -24.39 48.41 -13.39
N ASP A 431 -24.87 49.64 -13.42
CA ASP A 431 -24.71 50.65 -12.36
C ASP A 431 -25.99 50.75 -11.54
N HIS A 432 -25.83 51.06 -10.26
CA HIS A 432 -26.77 51.52 -9.27
C HIS A 432 -27.77 50.51 -8.61
N LEU A 433 -27.52 50.24 -7.34
CA LEU A 433 -28.38 50.89 -6.29
C LEU A 433 -27.79 50.61 -4.89
N MET A 434 -27.21 51.67 -4.33
CA MET A 434 -27.09 51.89 -2.88
C MET A 434 -28.45 52.35 -2.33
N SER A 435 -28.78 51.94 -1.18
CA SER A 435 -29.38 52.61 -0.01
C SER A 435 -30.50 51.78 0.64
N SER A 436 -30.34 51.44 1.83
CA SER A 436 -30.89 52.01 3.09
C SER A 436 -31.14 50.91 4.12
N ARG A 437 -30.50 51.15 5.25
CA ARG A 437 -30.89 50.61 6.57
C ARG A 437 -32.17 51.33 7.07
N PRO A 438 -32.82 50.87 8.11
CA PRO A 438 -32.27 50.58 9.41
C PRO A 438 -32.23 49.13 9.82
#